data_ea5234eabdb2cd315c68afc5aebf1890
#
_entry.id   ea5234eabdb2cd315c68afc5aebf1890
#
_cell.length_a   1.000
_cell.length_b   1.000
_cell.length_c   1.000
_cell.angle_alpha   90.00
_cell.angle_beta   90.00
_cell.angle_gamma   90.00
#
_symmetry.space_group_name_H-M   'P 1'
#
loop_
_entity.id
_entity.type
_entity.pdbx_description
1 polymer ?
#
loop_
_entity_poly.entity_id
_entity_poly.type
_entity_poly.pdbx_seq_one_letter_code
_entity_poly.pdbx_strand_id
1 'polypeptide(L)'
;MRKLLKRAGQGNRKKEPRFSSKRKRGWGKRLLLWCRNLLLFIILFPVSQVLILKWLPVYVTPLMLIRSVEQKSEGRALKCEHRWVPLNKISRSLCQAVVASEDNLFLEHNGFDLVQIQKAKEEAGRGKSLRGASTITQQTAKNVFLWPGRSYIRKGLEAYYAVLMEWIWGKRRIMEVYLNSIEMGGGIYGAQAVAQTNFKKNASQLSRSESALIAATLPNPLRFNSARPSSYILKRQQQILSLMGKIEPVDMGHSSQNQ
;
A
#
# COMPACT_ATOMS: atom_id res chain seq x y z
N MET A 1 -83.68 42.63 -49.63
CA MET A 1 -82.39 43.28 -49.95
C MET A 1 -81.69 43.55 -48.62
N ARG A 2 -80.44 43.21 -48.41
CA ARG A 2 -79.61 43.29 -47.19
C ARG A 2 -79.62 42.03 -46.26
N LYS A 3 -78.88 41.03 -46.69
CA LYS A 3 -78.24 40.06 -45.76
C LYS A 3 -77.10 39.41 -46.53
N LEU A 4 -75.98 40.02 -46.62
CA LEU A 4 -74.68 39.46 -47.00
C LEU A 4 -73.62 40.42 -46.49
N LEU A 5 -72.80 40.02 -45.56
CA LEU A 5 -71.47 40.49 -45.19
C LEU A 5 -71.25 40.39 -43.67
N LYS A 6 -70.91 39.19 -43.20
CA LYS A 6 -70.15 39.01 -41.93
C LYS A 6 -69.54 37.62 -41.95
N ARG A 7 -68.48 37.42 -42.71
CA ARG A 7 -67.55 36.30 -42.54
C ARG A 7 -66.18 36.76 -42.99
N ALA A 8 -65.42 37.32 -42.06
CA ALA A 8 -63.96 37.43 -42.21
C ALA A 8 -63.37 37.62 -40.81
N GLY A 9 -62.42 36.82 -40.43
CA GLY A 9 -61.58 37.08 -39.26
C GLY A 9 -61.50 35.98 -38.19
N GLN A 10 -61.34 34.71 -38.57
CA GLN A 10 -60.75 33.79 -37.62
C GLN A 10 -59.28 33.65 -37.91
N GLY A 11 -58.47 34.45 -37.24
CA GLY A 11 -57.03 34.42 -37.24
C GLY A 11 -56.52 33.11 -36.59
N ASN A 12 -55.91 32.31 -37.43
CA ASN A 12 -55.24 31.04 -37.02
C ASN A 12 -53.97 31.42 -36.18
N ARG A 13 -54.09 31.50 -34.86
CA ARG A 13 -52.95 31.66 -33.97
C ARG A 13 -52.20 30.33 -33.94
N LYS A 14 -51.11 30.23 -34.71
CA LYS A 14 -50.12 29.17 -34.59
C LYS A 14 -49.59 29.17 -33.16
N LYS A 15 -49.88 28.08 -32.40
CA LYS A 15 -49.28 27.83 -31.10
C LYS A 15 -47.82 27.52 -31.30
N GLU A 16 -46.93 28.42 -30.92
CA GLU A 16 -45.52 28.17 -30.86
C GLU A 16 -45.22 27.05 -29.86
N PRO A 17 -44.33 26.08 -30.21
CA PRO A 17 -44.00 25.02 -29.32
C PRO A 17 -43.21 25.58 -28.13
N ARG A 18 -43.80 25.58 -26.95
CA ARG A 18 -43.12 25.85 -25.69
C ARG A 18 -42.03 24.77 -25.47
N PHE A 19 -40.82 25.10 -25.85
CA PHE A 19 -39.65 24.27 -25.50
C PHE A 19 -39.53 24.21 -23.97
N SER A 20 -39.89 23.06 -23.39
CA SER A 20 -39.84 22.80 -21.97
C SER A 20 -38.39 22.73 -21.48
N SER A 21 -37.86 23.81 -20.92
CA SER A 21 -36.53 23.92 -20.33
C SER A 21 -36.41 23.12 -19.00
N LYS A 22 -37.46 22.46 -18.55
CA LYS A 22 -37.51 21.72 -17.27
C LYS A 22 -36.63 20.46 -17.23
N ARG A 23 -36.24 19.88 -18.38
CA ARG A 23 -35.48 18.62 -18.45
C ARG A 23 -34.00 18.78 -18.06
N LYS A 24 -33.39 19.95 -18.28
CA LYS A 24 -31.95 20.19 -18.03
C LYS A 24 -31.63 20.42 -16.54
N ARG A 25 -32.57 20.92 -15.73
CA ARG A 25 -32.35 21.27 -14.33
C ARG A 25 -32.27 20.05 -13.38
N GLY A 26 -32.81 18.90 -13.79
CA GLY A 26 -32.73 17.65 -13.02
C GLY A 26 -31.38 16.91 -13.14
N TRP A 27 -30.76 17.00 -14.32
CA TRP A 27 -29.49 16.30 -14.61
C TRP A 27 -28.31 16.91 -13.85
N GLY A 28 -28.22 18.24 -13.78
CA GLY A 28 -27.17 18.92 -13.02
C GLY A 28 -27.20 18.57 -11.52
N LYS A 29 -28.39 18.51 -10.93
CA LYS A 29 -28.55 18.10 -9.52
C LYS A 29 -28.14 16.64 -9.31
N ARG A 30 -28.55 15.74 -10.20
CA ARG A 30 -28.14 14.31 -10.16
C ARG A 30 -26.64 14.16 -10.30
N LEU A 31 -26.02 14.84 -11.27
CA LEU A 31 -24.57 14.83 -11.46
C LEU A 31 -23.84 15.32 -10.21
N LEU A 32 -24.28 16.41 -9.61
CA LEU A 32 -23.71 16.94 -8.37
C LEU A 32 -23.81 15.94 -7.20
N LEU A 33 -24.95 15.26 -7.07
CA LEU A 33 -25.13 14.20 -6.07
C LEU A 33 -24.20 13.01 -6.32
N TRP A 34 -24.04 12.60 -7.57
CA TRP A 34 -23.09 11.55 -7.96
C TRP A 34 -21.65 11.93 -7.64
N CYS A 35 -21.23 13.15 -7.99
CA CYS A 35 -19.89 13.65 -7.67
C CYS A 35 -19.65 13.71 -6.16
N ARG A 36 -20.63 14.20 -5.39
CA ARG A 36 -20.57 14.22 -3.92
C ARG A 36 -20.44 12.81 -3.35
N ASN A 37 -21.27 11.88 -3.79
CA ASN A 37 -21.26 10.51 -3.29
C ASN A 37 -19.97 9.78 -3.66
N LEU A 38 -19.44 10.01 -4.87
CA LEU A 38 -18.15 9.50 -5.29
C LEU A 38 -17.01 10.06 -4.43
N LEU A 39 -17.03 11.36 -4.15
CA LEU A 39 -16.04 11.98 -3.26
C LEU A 39 -16.11 11.40 -1.85
N LEU A 40 -17.30 11.27 -1.30
CA LEU A 40 -17.50 10.64 0.01
C LEU A 40 -17.01 9.18 0.01
N PHE A 41 -17.26 8.43 -1.05
CA PHE A 41 -16.76 7.06 -1.18
C PHE A 41 -15.23 7.02 -1.21
N ILE A 42 -14.57 7.88 -2.00
CA ILE A 42 -13.10 7.97 -2.08
C ILE A 42 -12.50 8.30 -0.70
N ILE A 43 -13.17 9.11 0.10
CA ILE A 43 -12.68 9.47 1.45
C ILE A 43 -13.01 8.38 2.48
N LEU A 44 -14.26 7.91 2.55
CA LEU A 44 -14.72 7.03 3.63
C LEU A 44 -14.33 5.57 3.44
N PHE A 45 -14.22 5.10 2.19
CA PHE A 45 -13.87 3.71 1.93
C PHE A 45 -12.46 3.34 2.44
N PRO A 46 -11.39 4.12 2.19
CA PRO A 46 -10.08 3.88 2.81
C PRO A 46 -10.11 3.91 4.34
N VAL A 47 -10.86 4.86 4.92
CA VAL A 47 -11.00 4.94 6.39
C VAL A 47 -11.61 3.66 6.95
N SER A 48 -12.69 3.15 6.33
CA SER A 48 -13.33 1.91 6.78
C SER A 48 -12.41 0.70 6.67
N GLN A 49 -11.63 0.59 5.60
CA GLN A 49 -10.65 -0.49 5.43
C GLN A 49 -9.57 -0.45 6.52
N VAL A 50 -8.99 0.73 6.78
CA VAL A 50 -7.96 0.90 7.80
C VAL A 50 -8.54 0.61 9.19
N LEU A 51 -9.76 1.06 9.50
CA LEU A 51 -10.42 0.76 10.76
C LEU A 51 -10.65 -0.74 10.97
N ILE A 52 -11.18 -1.44 9.96
CA ILE A 52 -11.43 -2.89 10.02
C ILE A 52 -10.11 -3.65 10.22
N LEU A 53 -9.08 -3.33 9.44
CA LEU A 53 -7.79 -4.00 9.48
C LEU A 53 -6.91 -3.58 10.68
N LYS A 54 -7.37 -2.69 11.54
CA LYS A 54 -6.70 -2.39 12.81
C LYS A 54 -6.61 -3.63 13.71
N TRP A 55 -7.64 -4.45 13.71
CA TRP A 55 -7.74 -5.63 14.58
C TRP A 55 -7.71 -6.96 13.85
N LEU A 56 -8.10 -6.97 12.56
CA LEU A 56 -8.17 -8.21 11.79
C LEU A 56 -6.83 -8.49 11.07
N PRO A 57 -6.41 -9.76 11.00
CA PRO A 57 -5.29 -10.19 10.18
C PRO A 57 -5.54 -9.91 8.69
N VAL A 58 -4.49 -9.54 7.97
CA VAL A 58 -4.53 -9.33 6.52
C VAL A 58 -4.13 -10.64 5.85
N TYR A 59 -5.11 -11.46 5.50
CA TYR A 59 -4.86 -12.77 4.86
C TYR A 59 -4.64 -12.69 3.36
N VAL A 60 -5.21 -11.71 2.70
CA VAL A 60 -5.12 -11.53 1.25
C VAL A 60 -4.88 -10.05 0.93
N THR A 61 -3.96 -9.79 0.02
CA THR A 61 -3.68 -8.44 -0.48
C THR A 61 -3.92 -8.36 -1.99
N PRO A 62 -4.20 -7.18 -2.55
CA PRO A 62 -4.28 -6.99 -4.00
C PRO A 62 -3.03 -7.48 -4.72
N LEU A 63 -1.85 -7.28 -4.13
CA LEU A 63 -0.58 -7.75 -4.69
C LEU A 63 -0.55 -9.27 -4.83
N MET A 64 -0.99 -10.03 -3.80
CA MET A 64 -1.04 -11.49 -3.84
C MET A 64 -1.93 -11.99 -4.99
N LEU A 65 -3.11 -11.38 -5.15
CA LEU A 65 -4.04 -11.74 -6.24
C LEU A 65 -3.45 -11.45 -7.62
N ILE A 66 -2.88 -10.26 -7.80
CA ILE A 66 -2.26 -9.86 -9.07
C ILE A 66 -1.10 -10.80 -9.42
N ARG A 67 -0.21 -11.10 -8.45
CA ARG A 67 0.90 -12.04 -8.66
C ARG A 67 0.43 -13.46 -8.99
N SER A 68 -0.67 -13.91 -8.39
CA SER A 68 -1.25 -15.21 -8.72
C SER A 68 -1.81 -15.25 -10.16
N VAL A 69 -2.44 -14.17 -10.60
CA VAL A 69 -2.92 -14.03 -11.99
C VAL A 69 -1.73 -13.95 -12.97
N GLU A 70 -0.70 -13.18 -12.66
CA GLU A 70 0.52 -13.09 -13.47
C GLU A 70 1.20 -14.47 -13.63
N GLN A 71 1.37 -15.21 -12.53
CA GLN A 71 1.94 -16.57 -12.57
C GLN A 71 1.13 -17.51 -13.49
N LYS A 72 -0.21 -17.46 -13.36
CA LYS A 72 -1.09 -18.29 -14.19
C LYS A 72 -1.04 -17.89 -15.66
N SER A 73 -1.02 -16.60 -15.97
CA SER A 73 -0.95 -16.10 -17.36
C SER A 73 0.38 -16.43 -18.04
N GLU A 74 1.45 -16.55 -17.27
CA GLU A 74 2.77 -16.97 -17.76
C GLU A 74 2.98 -18.50 -17.77
N GLY A 75 1.95 -19.29 -17.49
CA GLY A 75 2.03 -20.75 -17.44
C GLY A 75 2.85 -21.30 -16.28
N ARG A 76 3.14 -20.48 -15.27
CA ARG A 76 3.89 -20.89 -14.08
C ARG A 76 2.98 -21.58 -13.05
N ALA A 77 3.55 -22.49 -12.27
CA ALA A 77 2.83 -23.08 -11.15
C ALA A 77 2.47 -22.01 -10.11
N LEU A 78 1.23 -22.08 -9.62
CA LEU A 78 0.72 -21.13 -8.64
C LEU A 78 1.46 -21.30 -7.31
N LYS A 79 2.09 -20.22 -6.85
CA LYS A 79 2.76 -20.16 -5.56
C LYS A 79 2.31 -18.90 -4.81
N CYS A 80 1.63 -19.10 -3.68
CA CYS A 80 1.18 -18.03 -2.79
C CYS A 80 1.30 -18.51 -1.35
N GLU A 81 2.54 -18.55 -0.85
CA GLU A 81 2.84 -18.96 0.52
C GLU A 81 2.64 -17.76 1.44
N HIS A 82 1.62 -17.83 2.28
CA HIS A 82 1.31 -16.82 3.28
C HIS A 82 0.82 -17.45 4.57
N ARG A 83 1.33 -16.97 5.69
CA ARG A 83 0.87 -17.38 7.01
C ARG A 83 1.01 -16.23 8.00
N TRP A 84 -0.12 -15.71 8.46
CA TRP A 84 -0.16 -14.67 9.46
C TRP A 84 0.32 -15.18 10.83
N VAL A 85 1.16 -14.40 11.49
CA VAL A 85 1.55 -14.59 12.89
C VAL A 85 1.55 -13.23 13.60
N PRO A 86 1.16 -13.15 14.89
CA PRO A 86 1.22 -11.89 15.62
C PRO A 86 2.67 -11.44 15.80
N LEU A 87 2.87 -10.13 15.95
CA LEU A 87 4.20 -9.52 15.99
C LEU A 87 5.12 -10.12 17.05
N ASN A 88 4.59 -10.52 18.20
CA ASN A 88 5.36 -11.18 19.26
C ASN A 88 5.84 -12.62 18.91
N LYS A 89 5.38 -13.17 17.79
CA LYS A 89 5.86 -14.43 17.20
C LYS A 89 6.80 -14.21 16.02
N ILE A 90 7.25 -12.97 15.80
CA ILE A 90 8.27 -12.61 14.82
C ILE A 90 9.54 -12.19 15.57
N SER A 91 10.70 -12.62 15.10
CA SER A 91 11.99 -12.29 15.70
C SER A 91 12.20 -10.78 15.80
N ARG A 92 12.61 -10.27 16.96
CA ARG A 92 13.05 -8.89 17.14
C ARG A 92 14.16 -8.51 16.16
N SER A 93 15.03 -9.45 15.85
CA SER A 93 16.10 -9.24 14.88
C SER A 93 15.57 -8.92 13.49
N LEU A 94 14.40 -9.49 13.08
CA LEU A 94 13.81 -9.16 11.78
C LEU A 94 13.23 -7.74 11.79
N CYS A 95 12.55 -7.32 12.86
CA CYS A 95 12.09 -5.93 13.00
C CYS A 95 13.28 -4.96 12.92
N GLN A 96 14.35 -5.25 13.67
CA GLN A 96 15.57 -4.44 13.69
C GLN A 96 16.24 -4.36 12.30
N ALA A 97 16.34 -5.50 11.58
CA ALA A 97 16.95 -5.56 10.26
C ALA A 97 16.16 -4.77 9.22
N VAL A 98 14.83 -4.86 9.26
CA VAL A 98 13.96 -4.13 8.36
C VAL A 98 14.01 -2.62 8.63
N VAL A 99 13.92 -2.19 9.87
CA VAL A 99 14.06 -0.77 10.23
C VAL A 99 15.43 -0.25 9.81
N ALA A 100 16.51 -0.97 10.12
CA ALA A 100 17.86 -0.56 9.75
C ALA A 100 18.10 -0.45 8.23
N SER A 101 17.40 -1.27 7.43
CA SER A 101 17.64 -1.35 5.97
C SER A 101 16.69 -0.49 5.13
N GLU A 102 15.43 -0.37 5.55
CA GLU A 102 14.36 0.24 4.77
C GLU A 102 13.97 1.63 5.29
N ASP A 103 14.02 1.84 6.61
CA ASP A 103 13.46 3.05 7.24
C ASP A 103 14.02 3.25 8.65
N ASN A 104 15.24 3.76 8.73
CA ASN A 104 15.97 3.87 10.01
C ASN A 104 15.37 4.87 11.01
N LEU A 105 14.49 5.76 10.54
CA LEU A 105 13.75 6.72 11.37
C LEU A 105 12.28 6.31 11.55
N PHE A 106 11.93 5.04 11.30
CA PHE A 106 10.55 4.54 11.34
C PHE A 106 9.79 4.94 12.61
N LEU A 107 10.46 4.93 13.77
CA LEU A 107 9.82 5.25 15.06
C LEU A 107 9.65 6.76 15.29
N GLU A 108 10.34 7.60 14.54
CA GLU A 108 10.41 9.04 14.76
C GLU A 108 9.44 9.83 13.86
N HIS A 109 9.25 9.41 12.59
CA HIS A 109 8.40 10.13 11.66
C HIS A 109 6.95 9.60 11.65
N ASN A 110 6.02 10.42 11.13
CA ASN A 110 4.60 10.09 10.98
C ASN A 110 4.28 9.69 9.52
N GLY A 111 4.85 8.58 9.07
CA GLY A 111 4.57 7.99 7.75
C GLY A 111 5.45 8.50 6.61
N PHE A 112 6.12 9.64 6.77
CA PHE A 112 6.99 10.23 5.76
C PHE A 112 8.32 10.68 6.36
N ASP A 113 9.42 10.17 5.84
CA ASP A 113 10.76 10.66 6.17
C ASP A 113 11.11 11.85 5.25
N LEU A 114 10.83 13.07 5.75
CA LEU A 114 11.08 14.30 5.00
C LEU A 114 12.57 14.52 4.74
N VAL A 115 13.43 14.07 5.67
CA VAL A 115 14.90 14.19 5.54
C VAL A 115 15.39 13.32 4.38
N GLN A 116 14.92 12.06 4.30
CA GLN A 116 15.28 11.16 3.21
C GLN A 116 14.69 11.62 1.88
N ILE A 117 13.47 12.17 1.87
CA ILE A 117 12.86 12.75 0.67
C ILE A 117 13.69 13.91 0.14
N GLN A 118 14.16 14.80 1.02
CA GLN A 118 15.00 15.93 0.61
C GLN A 118 16.36 15.46 0.08
N LYS A 119 17.03 14.54 0.77
CA LYS A 119 18.29 13.93 0.29
C LYS A 119 18.14 13.28 -1.07
N ALA A 120 17.04 12.53 -1.28
CA ALA A 120 16.77 11.88 -2.57
C ALA A 120 16.56 12.90 -3.69
N LYS A 121 15.91 14.05 -3.42
CA LYS A 121 15.77 15.15 -4.39
C LYS A 121 17.11 15.80 -4.75
N GLU A 122 17.95 16.04 -3.74
CA GLU A 122 19.29 16.62 -3.95
C GLU A 122 20.18 15.68 -4.76
N GLU A 123 20.16 14.37 -4.45
CA GLU A 123 20.92 13.37 -5.19
C GLU A 123 20.44 13.26 -6.65
N ALA A 124 19.12 13.33 -6.89
CA ALA A 124 18.55 13.35 -8.23
C ALA A 124 18.97 14.60 -9.02
N GLY A 125 19.00 15.79 -8.36
CA GLY A 125 19.49 17.04 -8.95
C GLY A 125 20.98 16.98 -9.36
N ARG A 126 21.76 16.06 -8.75
CA ARG A 126 23.17 15.79 -9.08
C ARG A 126 23.34 14.65 -10.09
N GLY A 127 22.27 14.22 -10.76
CA GLY A 127 22.31 13.14 -11.77
C GLY A 127 22.49 11.72 -11.20
N LYS A 128 22.36 11.53 -9.88
CA LYS A 128 22.38 10.19 -9.27
C LYS A 128 21.02 9.53 -9.41
N SER A 129 21.01 8.22 -9.53
CA SER A 129 19.76 7.43 -9.54
C SER A 129 18.95 7.69 -8.28
N LEU A 130 17.65 7.97 -8.45
CA LEU A 130 16.70 8.16 -7.35
C LEU A 130 16.77 6.98 -6.37
N ARG A 131 17.32 7.23 -5.19
CA ARG A 131 17.24 6.28 -4.09
C ARG A 131 15.78 6.19 -3.60
N GLY A 132 15.30 4.99 -3.29
CA GLY A 132 13.96 4.81 -2.73
C GLY A 132 13.87 5.52 -1.37
N ALA A 133 13.04 6.57 -1.30
CA ALA A 133 12.73 7.30 -0.07
C ALA A 133 11.36 6.93 0.48
N SER A 134 10.86 5.73 0.18
CA SER A 134 9.56 5.26 0.68
C SER A 134 9.74 4.58 2.03
N THR A 135 8.96 5.01 3.01
CA THR A 135 8.95 4.48 4.39
C THR A 135 8.28 3.11 4.48
N ILE A 136 8.48 2.40 5.59
CA ILE A 136 7.78 1.14 5.92
C ILE A 136 6.26 1.37 5.87
N THR A 137 5.76 2.48 6.38
CA THR A 137 4.32 2.83 6.34
C THR A 137 3.80 2.95 4.91
N GLN A 138 4.52 3.65 4.03
CA GLN A 138 4.17 3.77 2.62
C GLN A 138 4.23 2.44 1.87
N GLN A 139 5.23 1.61 2.17
CA GLN A 139 5.33 0.26 1.61
C GLN A 139 4.17 -0.63 2.05
N THR A 140 3.76 -0.53 3.33
CA THR A 140 2.59 -1.24 3.87
C THR A 140 1.31 -0.79 3.16
N ALA A 141 1.08 0.51 3.04
CA ALA A 141 -0.06 1.08 2.34
C ALA A 141 -0.16 0.55 0.90
N LYS A 142 0.96 0.57 0.17
CA LYS A 142 1.04 0.05 -1.19
C LYS A 142 0.69 -1.44 -1.27
N ASN A 143 1.27 -2.27 -0.41
CA ASN A 143 1.12 -3.72 -0.50
C ASN A 143 -0.26 -4.22 -0.06
N VAL A 144 -0.86 -3.56 0.94
CA VAL A 144 -2.14 -3.99 1.54
C VAL A 144 -3.36 -3.47 0.79
N PHE A 145 -3.29 -2.23 0.28
CA PHE A 145 -4.49 -1.55 -0.24
C PHE A 145 -4.43 -1.25 -1.74
N LEU A 146 -3.24 -1.27 -2.36
CA LEU A 146 -3.05 -0.76 -3.70
C LEU A 146 -2.48 -1.84 -4.64
N TRP A 147 -2.35 -1.46 -5.89
CA TRP A 147 -1.84 -2.31 -6.96
C TRP A 147 -0.37 -1.99 -7.29
N PRO A 148 0.38 -2.94 -7.87
CA PRO A 148 1.72 -2.67 -8.39
C PRO A 148 1.65 -1.68 -9.57
N GLY A 149 2.77 -1.04 -9.88
CA GLY A 149 2.89 -0.07 -10.97
C GLY A 149 3.25 1.33 -10.49
N ARG A 150 3.44 2.25 -11.43
CA ARG A 150 3.85 3.63 -11.17
C ARG A 150 2.81 4.59 -11.74
N SER A 151 2.07 5.27 -10.88
CA SER A 151 1.20 6.39 -11.26
C SER A 151 1.12 7.41 -10.13
N TYR A 152 0.90 8.67 -10.48
CA TYR A 152 0.72 9.75 -9.50
C TYR A 152 -0.53 9.55 -8.65
N ILE A 153 -1.63 9.05 -9.25
CA ILE A 153 -2.88 8.75 -8.53
C ILE A 153 -2.62 7.69 -7.46
N ARG A 154 -1.97 6.58 -7.83
CA ARG A 154 -1.61 5.54 -6.86
C ARG A 154 -0.70 6.10 -5.75
N LYS A 155 0.26 6.96 -6.09
CA LYS A 155 1.17 7.58 -5.10
C LYS A 155 0.41 8.52 -4.15
N GLY A 156 -0.60 9.24 -4.64
CA GLY A 156 -1.50 10.04 -3.81
C GLY A 156 -2.33 9.18 -2.84
N LEU A 157 -2.89 8.06 -3.33
CA LEU A 157 -3.60 7.10 -2.48
C LEU A 157 -2.68 6.45 -1.45
N GLU A 158 -1.45 6.09 -1.83
CA GLU A 158 -0.43 5.55 -0.92
C GLU A 158 -0.14 6.53 0.23
N ALA A 159 -0.01 7.82 -0.09
CA ALA A 159 0.18 8.86 0.92
C ALA A 159 -1.04 8.99 1.84
N TYR A 160 -2.24 8.95 1.28
CA TYR A 160 -3.48 9.01 2.06
C TYR A 160 -3.63 7.83 3.03
N TYR A 161 -3.41 6.59 2.55
CA TYR A 161 -3.40 5.42 3.43
C TYR A 161 -2.30 5.48 4.49
N ALA A 162 -1.12 5.98 4.15
CA ALA A 162 -0.03 6.13 5.11
C ALA A 162 -0.42 7.04 6.29
N VAL A 163 -1.04 8.19 6.02
CA VAL A 163 -1.56 9.09 7.06
C VAL A 163 -2.62 8.40 7.92
N LEU A 164 -3.59 7.72 7.30
CA LEU A 164 -4.64 7.01 8.03
C LEU A 164 -4.08 5.91 8.93
N MET A 165 -3.09 5.15 8.43
CA MET A 165 -2.48 4.06 9.19
C MET A 165 -1.69 4.59 10.40
N GLU A 166 -0.93 5.67 10.24
CA GLU A 166 -0.22 6.28 11.37
C GLU A 166 -1.18 6.78 12.46
N TRP A 167 -2.28 7.39 12.05
CA TRP A 167 -3.29 7.89 12.97
C TRP A 167 -4.07 6.78 13.69
N ILE A 168 -4.43 5.71 12.97
CA ILE A 168 -5.38 4.70 13.44
C ILE A 168 -4.66 3.49 14.02
N TRP A 169 -3.56 3.03 13.42
CA TRP A 169 -2.86 1.79 13.79
C TRP A 169 -1.70 1.99 14.75
N GLY A 170 -0.90 3.04 14.53
CA GLY A 170 0.38 3.25 15.21
C GLY A 170 1.48 2.27 14.75
N LYS A 171 2.71 2.55 15.15
CA LYS A 171 3.92 1.88 14.66
C LYS A 171 3.94 0.37 14.84
N ARG A 172 3.46 -0.11 15.99
CA ARG A 172 3.42 -1.54 16.30
C ARG A 172 2.55 -2.31 15.31
N ARG A 173 1.33 -1.82 15.02
CA ARG A 173 0.42 -2.47 14.09
C ARG A 173 0.89 -2.33 12.64
N ILE A 174 1.46 -1.20 12.26
CA ILE A 174 2.06 -1.01 10.93
C ILE A 174 3.17 -2.05 10.70
N MET A 175 4.08 -2.21 11.65
CA MET A 175 5.16 -3.21 11.56
C MET A 175 4.61 -4.64 11.50
N GLU A 176 3.60 -4.96 12.31
CA GLU A 176 2.97 -6.30 12.29
C GLU A 176 2.38 -6.61 10.92
N VAL A 177 1.62 -5.67 10.34
CA VAL A 177 1.01 -5.84 9.02
C VAL A 177 2.09 -5.89 7.94
N TYR A 178 3.09 -5.02 8.00
CA TYR A 178 4.23 -5.02 7.07
C TYR A 178 4.92 -6.37 7.01
N LEU A 179 5.36 -6.88 8.16
CA LEU A 179 6.09 -8.14 8.26
C LEU A 179 5.26 -9.38 7.90
N ASN A 180 3.94 -9.26 7.89
CA ASN A 180 3.05 -10.32 7.46
C ASN A 180 2.62 -10.23 5.99
N SER A 181 2.67 -9.05 5.36
CA SER A 181 2.09 -8.85 4.03
C SER A 181 3.08 -8.57 2.91
N ILE A 182 4.32 -8.15 3.25
CA ILE A 182 5.30 -7.83 2.21
C ILE A 182 5.79 -9.09 1.49
N GLU A 183 6.00 -8.97 0.17
CA GLU A 183 6.61 -10.02 -0.62
C GLU A 183 8.10 -10.17 -0.26
N MET A 184 8.50 -11.35 0.20
CA MET A 184 9.85 -11.69 0.66
C MET A 184 10.55 -12.72 -0.25
N GLY A 185 9.92 -13.06 -1.37
CA GLY A 185 10.37 -13.98 -2.40
C GLY A 185 9.27 -14.20 -3.41
N GLY A 186 9.55 -14.79 -4.55
CA GLY A 186 8.53 -15.04 -5.58
C GLY A 186 7.39 -15.91 -5.03
N GLY A 187 6.22 -15.31 -4.80
CA GLY A 187 5.05 -15.97 -4.20
C GLY A 187 5.20 -16.33 -2.73
N ILE A 188 6.10 -15.67 -1.99
CA ILE A 188 6.31 -15.85 -0.55
C ILE A 188 6.01 -14.54 0.13
N TYR A 189 5.01 -14.51 1.02
CA TYR A 189 4.53 -13.31 1.68
C TYR A 189 4.63 -13.44 3.20
N GLY A 190 5.35 -12.48 3.78
CA GLY A 190 5.50 -12.34 5.23
C GLY A 190 6.56 -13.24 5.87
N ALA A 191 6.87 -12.86 7.12
CA ALA A 191 7.96 -13.40 7.91
C ALA A 191 7.86 -14.90 8.16
N GLN A 192 6.66 -15.42 8.48
CA GLN A 192 6.48 -16.83 8.78
C GLN A 192 6.68 -17.68 7.51
N ALA A 193 6.15 -17.24 6.38
CA ALA A 193 6.30 -17.97 5.12
C ALA A 193 7.77 -18.04 4.67
N VAL A 194 8.50 -16.91 4.71
CA VAL A 194 9.92 -16.91 4.32
C VAL A 194 10.79 -17.72 5.29
N ALA A 195 10.50 -17.66 6.60
CA ALA A 195 11.21 -18.43 7.61
C ALA A 195 11.04 -19.95 7.38
N GLN A 196 9.82 -20.39 7.09
CA GLN A 196 9.54 -21.81 6.83
C GLN A 196 10.11 -22.28 5.48
N THR A 197 9.91 -21.48 4.43
CA THR A 197 10.32 -21.87 3.08
C THR A 197 11.85 -21.87 2.92
N ASN A 198 12.51 -20.82 3.40
CA ASN A 198 13.93 -20.61 3.12
C ASN A 198 14.86 -21.12 4.23
N PHE A 199 14.41 -21.15 5.49
CA PHE A 199 15.25 -21.48 6.64
C PHE A 199 14.75 -22.67 7.46
N LYS A 200 13.56 -23.25 7.13
CA LYS A 200 12.95 -24.38 7.84
C LYS A 200 12.70 -24.11 9.34
N LYS A 201 12.37 -22.87 9.68
CA LYS A 201 12.16 -22.37 11.04
C LYS A 201 10.85 -21.60 11.17
N ASN A 202 10.45 -21.30 12.40
CA ASN A 202 9.41 -20.31 12.65
C ASN A 202 10.00 -18.90 12.61
N ALA A 203 9.16 -17.90 12.31
CA ALA A 203 9.60 -16.48 12.25
C ALA A 203 10.21 -15.98 13.58
N SER A 204 9.79 -16.54 14.72
CA SER A 204 10.35 -16.21 16.04
C SER A 204 11.79 -16.71 16.25
N GLN A 205 12.23 -17.71 15.46
CA GLN A 205 13.54 -18.36 15.57
C GLN A 205 14.57 -17.81 14.58
N LEU A 206 14.20 -16.81 13.76
CA LEU A 206 15.13 -16.19 12.83
C LEU A 206 16.28 -15.51 13.60
N SER A 207 17.49 -15.90 13.27
CA SER A 207 18.72 -15.31 13.81
C SER A 207 18.93 -13.89 13.29
N ARG A 208 19.83 -13.15 13.90
CA ARG A 208 20.25 -11.82 13.43
C ARG A 208 20.78 -11.84 12.01
N SER A 209 21.57 -12.86 11.65
CA SER A 209 22.14 -13.05 10.32
C SER A 209 21.07 -13.36 9.28
N GLU A 210 20.15 -14.28 9.57
CA GLU A 210 19.03 -14.64 8.69
C GLU A 210 18.08 -13.47 8.49
N SER A 211 17.81 -12.70 9.54
CA SER A 211 16.99 -11.49 9.49
C SER A 211 17.59 -10.42 8.58
N ALA A 212 18.89 -10.17 8.68
CA ALA A 212 19.61 -9.24 7.80
C ALA A 212 19.62 -9.75 6.35
N LEU A 213 19.70 -11.06 6.15
CA LEU A 213 19.66 -11.68 4.82
C LEU A 213 18.29 -11.51 4.15
N ILE A 214 17.20 -11.71 4.90
CA ILE A 214 15.84 -11.45 4.43
C ILE A 214 15.71 -9.97 4.06
N ALA A 215 16.09 -9.06 4.95
CA ALA A 215 16.02 -7.62 4.71
C ALA A 215 16.82 -7.19 3.46
N ALA A 216 17.97 -7.82 3.19
CA ALA A 216 18.76 -7.56 1.99
C ALA A 216 18.03 -7.89 0.68
N THR A 217 17.03 -8.77 0.70
CA THR A 217 16.29 -9.19 -0.50
C THR A 217 15.04 -8.34 -0.76
N LEU A 218 14.54 -7.58 0.21
CA LEU A 218 13.28 -6.82 0.13
C LEU A 218 13.21 -5.81 -1.04
N PRO A 219 14.29 -5.13 -1.44
CA PRO A 219 14.22 -4.19 -2.56
C PRO A 219 13.82 -4.82 -3.91
N ASN A 220 14.11 -6.12 -4.10
CA ASN A 220 13.69 -6.86 -5.29
C ASN A 220 13.51 -8.35 -4.98
N PRO A 221 12.42 -8.75 -4.31
CA PRO A 221 12.20 -10.10 -3.82
C PRO A 221 11.96 -11.13 -4.93
N LEU A 222 11.61 -10.68 -6.13
CA LEU A 222 11.46 -11.57 -7.30
C LEU A 222 12.81 -11.98 -7.88
N ARG A 223 13.82 -11.11 -7.76
CA ARG A 223 15.17 -11.35 -8.27
C ARG A 223 16.08 -12.00 -7.22
N PHE A 224 15.96 -11.58 -5.98
CA PHE A 224 16.85 -11.98 -4.90
C PHE A 224 16.22 -13.06 -4.03
N ASN A 225 17.02 -14.02 -3.62
CA ASN A 225 16.56 -15.16 -2.82
C ASN A 225 17.41 -15.32 -1.56
N SER A 226 16.79 -15.24 -0.38
CA SER A 226 17.49 -15.40 0.90
C SER A 226 17.92 -16.83 1.21
N ALA A 227 17.34 -17.86 0.54
CA ALA A 227 17.82 -19.23 0.67
C ALA A 227 19.05 -19.52 -0.17
N ARG A 228 19.28 -18.74 -1.26
CA ARG A 228 20.41 -18.88 -2.18
C ARG A 228 20.96 -17.49 -2.50
N PRO A 229 21.63 -16.83 -1.54
CA PRO A 229 22.08 -15.46 -1.69
C PRO A 229 23.26 -15.39 -2.68
N SER A 230 23.23 -14.40 -3.57
CA SER A 230 24.39 -14.05 -4.38
C SER A 230 25.44 -13.29 -3.57
N SER A 231 26.67 -13.16 -4.10
CA SER A 231 27.74 -12.38 -3.46
C SER A 231 27.30 -10.93 -3.16
N TYR A 232 26.50 -10.32 -4.04
CA TYR A 232 25.92 -9.00 -3.82
C TYR A 232 25.00 -8.99 -2.57
N ILE A 233 24.12 -9.98 -2.42
CA ILE A 233 23.20 -10.08 -1.27
C ILE A 233 23.98 -10.35 0.03
N LEU A 234 25.00 -11.17 0.00
CA LEU A 234 25.88 -11.39 1.16
C LEU A 234 26.61 -10.11 1.58
N LYS A 235 27.11 -9.33 0.64
CA LYS A 235 27.71 -8.01 0.93
C LYS A 235 26.68 -7.05 1.52
N ARG A 236 25.45 -7.04 0.99
CA ARG A 236 24.33 -6.22 1.51
C ARG A 236 23.92 -6.66 2.91
N GLN A 237 23.89 -7.96 3.19
CA GLN A 237 23.63 -8.52 4.52
C GLN A 237 24.65 -7.99 5.55
N GLN A 238 25.94 -7.98 5.24
CA GLN A 238 26.97 -7.46 6.16
C GLN A 238 26.79 -5.96 6.43
N GLN A 239 26.40 -5.18 5.42
CA GLN A 239 26.06 -3.78 5.62
C GLN A 239 24.88 -3.62 6.57
N ILE A 240 23.81 -4.43 6.40
CA ILE A 240 22.63 -4.37 7.26
C ILE A 240 22.97 -4.79 8.69
N LEU A 241 23.77 -5.84 8.88
CA LEU A 241 24.25 -6.25 10.20
C LEU A 241 25.01 -5.11 10.92
N SER A 242 25.82 -4.36 10.19
CA SER A 242 26.48 -3.17 10.73
C SER A 242 25.48 -2.07 11.09
N LEU A 243 24.50 -1.80 10.21
CA LEU A 243 23.44 -0.81 10.46
C LEU A 243 22.57 -1.15 11.67
N MET A 244 22.20 -2.42 11.83
CA MET A 244 21.45 -2.92 13.00
C MET A 244 22.15 -2.64 14.34
N GLY A 245 23.47 -2.53 14.35
CA GLY A 245 24.23 -2.16 15.55
C GLY A 245 24.35 -0.66 15.81
N LYS A 246 23.96 0.18 14.82
CA LYS A 246 24.07 1.63 14.89
C LYS A 246 22.75 2.34 15.23
N ILE A 247 21.63 1.66 15.05
CA ILE A 247 20.30 2.18 15.42
C ILE A 247 19.91 1.66 16.79
N GLU A 248 19.09 2.41 17.48
CA GLU A 248 18.52 1.96 18.76
C GLU A 248 17.73 0.67 18.64
N PRO A 249 17.66 -0.14 19.68
CA PRO A 249 16.85 -1.36 19.69
C PRO A 249 15.38 -1.04 19.39
N VAL A 250 14.85 -1.67 18.35
CA VAL A 250 13.45 -1.51 17.95
C VAL A 250 12.57 -2.29 18.90
N ASP A 251 12.09 -1.63 19.97
CA ASP A 251 11.13 -2.24 20.90
C ASP A 251 9.70 -2.02 20.39
N MET A 252 9.08 -3.10 19.96
CA MET A 252 7.66 -3.15 19.52
C MET A 252 6.76 -3.81 20.58
N GLY A 253 7.13 -3.72 21.87
CA GLY A 253 6.37 -4.35 22.96
C GLY A 253 6.39 -5.89 22.86
N HIS A 254 7.51 -6.44 22.47
CA HIS A 254 7.80 -7.86 22.68
C HIS A 254 8.03 -8.02 24.17
N SER A 255 7.00 -8.48 24.90
CA SER A 255 7.13 -8.79 26.33
C SER A 255 8.39 -9.63 26.56
N SER A 256 9.19 -9.21 27.52
CA SER A 256 10.34 -9.97 28.02
C SER A 256 9.85 -11.31 28.59
N GLN A 257 9.65 -12.31 27.74
CA GLN A 257 9.54 -13.69 28.16
C GLN A 257 10.94 -14.30 28.03
N ASN A 258 11.84 -13.90 28.92
CA ASN A 258 13.03 -14.63 29.31
C ASN A 258 13.51 -14.04 30.65
N GLN A 259 12.96 -14.51 31.72
CA GLN A 259 13.62 -14.76 32.99
C GLN A 259 13.35 -16.19 33.40
#